data_f1822fe95cd6355507332026e6ebb472
#
_entry.id   f1822fe95cd6355507332026e6ebb472
#
_cell.length_a   1.000
_cell.length_b   1.000
_cell.length_c   1.000
_cell.angle_alpha   90.00
_cell.angle_beta   90.00
_cell.angle_gamma   90.00
#
_symmetry.space_group_name_H-M   'P 1'
#
loop_
_entity.id
_entity.type
_entity.pdbx_description
1 polymer ?
#
loop_
_entity_poly.entity_id
_entity_poly.type
_entity_poly.pdbx_seq_one_letter_code
_entity_poly.pdbx_strand_id
1 'polypeptide(L)'
;ALAAECGDGTVYLSFRGTDDTLAGWKEDFYLSCMREVPAQKMAVAYTEAMAHQYPRIKLRLGGHSKGGNLAVWAGVFCPTAVQRRIAAVWSNDGPGFHDDILSLPRHIRLAERIHTIVPKSSVVGMLLEHEEDYTVVDSNQQGLMQHDCFSWAVLGNRFVRLHSVARQARLTDQELRGWVQGLTVEQRENFVDSAFQVLEASGAQTLTDLKADSFK
;
A
#
# COMPACT_ATOMS: atom_id res chain seq x y z
N ALA A 1 8.38 -10.52 -1.96
CA ALA A 1 7.45 -10.71 -3.08
C ALA A 1 7.46 -12.18 -3.52
N LEU A 2 6.42 -12.61 -4.19
CA LEU A 2 6.32 -13.92 -4.82
C LEU A 2 5.65 -13.79 -6.20
N ALA A 3 5.92 -14.74 -7.10
CA ALA A 3 5.24 -14.88 -8.37
C ALA A 3 4.43 -16.19 -8.38
N ALA A 4 3.19 -16.14 -8.87
CA ALA A 4 2.33 -17.28 -9.00
C ALA A 4 1.76 -17.36 -10.43
N GLU A 5 1.89 -18.50 -11.06
CA GLU A 5 1.24 -18.80 -12.35
C GLU A 5 -0.26 -19.02 -12.12
N CYS A 6 -1.08 -18.26 -12.82
CA CYS A 6 -2.53 -18.37 -12.73
C CYS A 6 -3.06 -19.34 -13.79
N GLY A 7 -4.18 -20.02 -13.47
CA GLY A 7 -4.80 -20.99 -14.39
C GLY A 7 -5.32 -20.39 -15.71
N ASP A 8 -5.35 -19.06 -15.82
CA ASP A 8 -5.73 -18.33 -17.04
C ASP A 8 -4.53 -17.92 -17.93
N GLY A 9 -3.35 -18.41 -17.64
CA GLY A 9 -2.12 -18.13 -18.39
C GLY A 9 -1.50 -16.78 -18.08
N THR A 10 -1.89 -16.12 -17.00
CA THR A 10 -1.22 -14.92 -16.48
C THR A 10 -0.30 -15.26 -15.30
N VAL A 11 0.61 -14.34 -14.95
CA VAL A 11 1.43 -14.45 -13.74
C VAL A 11 1.04 -13.32 -12.79
N TYR A 12 0.73 -13.67 -11.54
CA TYR A 12 0.45 -12.73 -10.48
C TYR A 12 1.70 -12.48 -9.63
N LEU A 13 2.10 -11.23 -9.51
CA LEU A 13 3.19 -10.78 -8.66
C LEU A 13 2.60 -10.19 -7.38
N SER A 14 2.80 -10.88 -6.26
CA SER A 14 2.33 -10.46 -4.95
C SER A 14 3.45 -9.77 -4.16
N PHE A 15 3.19 -8.55 -3.72
CA PHE A 15 4.08 -7.79 -2.85
C PHE A 15 3.58 -7.90 -1.42
N ARG A 16 4.46 -8.33 -0.53
CA ARG A 16 4.15 -8.39 0.90
C ARG A 16 4.11 -6.97 1.47
N GLY A 17 3.15 -6.71 2.35
CA GLY A 17 3.09 -5.52 3.18
C GLY A 17 4.16 -5.52 4.27
N THR A 18 4.01 -4.62 5.23
CA THR A 18 4.91 -4.46 6.37
C THR A 18 4.85 -5.70 7.25
N ASP A 19 6.01 -6.13 7.74
CA ASP A 19 6.11 -7.09 8.83
C ASP A 19 6.01 -6.38 10.19
N ASP A 20 6.11 -7.11 11.30
CA ASP A 20 6.02 -6.55 12.64
C ASP A 20 7.29 -5.78 13.10
N THR A 21 8.32 -5.68 12.24
CA THR A 21 9.58 -5.02 12.61
C THR A 21 9.44 -3.50 12.68
N LEU A 22 10.12 -2.88 13.63
CA LEU A 22 10.17 -1.40 13.72
C LEU A 22 10.76 -0.78 12.45
N ALA A 23 11.74 -1.43 11.82
CA ALA A 23 12.32 -0.98 10.55
C ALA A 23 11.28 -0.97 9.42
N GLY A 24 10.42 -1.98 9.34
CA GLY A 24 9.31 -2.05 8.37
C GLY A 24 8.31 -0.93 8.58
N TRP A 25 7.90 -0.70 9.82
CA TRP A 25 6.99 0.38 10.19
C TRP A 25 7.59 1.77 9.96
N LYS A 26 8.88 1.97 10.26
CA LYS A 26 9.59 3.21 9.96
C LYS A 26 9.54 3.53 8.46
N GLU A 27 9.76 2.52 7.60
CA GLU A 27 9.66 2.70 6.15
C GLU A 27 8.24 3.06 5.70
N ASP A 28 7.20 2.56 6.38
CA ASP A 28 5.81 2.95 6.08
C ASP A 28 5.55 4.43 6.35
N PHE A 29 6.08 4.94 7.46
CA PHE A 29 5.99 6.38 7.75
C PHE A 29 6.78 7.21 6.73
N TYR A 30 7.90 6.71 6.25
CA TYR A 30 8.67 7.38 5.19
C TYR A 30 7.93 7.47 3.85
N LEU A 31 6.95 6.61 3.55
CA LEU A 31 6.09 6.76 2.38
C LEU A 31 5.35 8.11 2.35
N SER A 32 5.11 8.72 3.53
CA SER A 32 4.43 10.02 3.64
C SER A 32 5.35 11.22 3.40
N CYS A 33 6.67 11.04 3.42
CA CYS A 33 7.63 12.14 3.32
C CYS A 33 8.71 11.93 2.25
N MET A 34 9.14 10.71 2.01
CA MET A 34 10.13 10.42 0.98
C MET A 34 9.47 10.22 -0.38
N ARG A 35 10.12 10.71 -1.43
CA ARG A 35 9.65 10.51 -2.81
C ARG A 35 9.68 9.04 -3.23
N GLU A 36 10.65 8.28 -2.73
CA GLU A 36 10.84 6.87 -3.04
C GLU A 36 11.52 6.17 -1.87
N VAL A 37 11.00 5.03 -1.45
CA VAL A 37 11.59 4.17 -0.41
C VAL A 37 12.32 2.97 -1.02
N PRO A 38 13.29 2.35 -0.29
CA PRO A 38 14.05 1.20 -0.78
C PRO A 38 13.17 0.04 -1.28
N ALA A 39 12.08 -0.28 -0.57
CA ALA A 39 11.17 -1.35 -0.98
C ALA A 39 10.51 -1.10 -2.34
N GLN A 40 10.24 0.16 -2.70
CA GLN A 40 9.70 0.53 -4.01
C GLN A 40 10.69 0.25 -5.14
N LYS A 41 11.99 0.57 -4.95
CA LYS A 41 13.05 0.20 -5.91
C LYS A 41 13.14 -1.31 -6.11
N MET A 42 13.10 -2.06 -5.01
CA MET A 42 13.14 -3.52 -5.05
C MET A 42 11.90 -4.10 -5.75
N ALA A 43 10.72 -3.49 -5.57
CA ALA A 43 9.50 -3.93 -6.24
C ALA A 43 9.59 -3.75 -7.77
N VAL A 44 10.16 -2.65 -8.24
CA VAL A 44 10.44 -2.42 -9.68
C VAL A 44 11.41 -3.49 -10.19
N ALA A 45 12.56 -3.67 -9.54
CA ALA A 45 13.57 -4.64 -9.96
C ALA A 45 13.02 -6.07 -10.00
N TYR A 46 12.20 -6.44 -9.00
CA TYR A 46 11.53 -7.76 -8.97
C TYR A 46 10.54 -7.92 -10.15
N THR A 47 9.76 -6.88 -10.45
CA THR A 47 8.82 -6.89 -11.57
C THR A 47 9.54 -7.06 -12.91
N GLU A 48 10.68 -6.39 -13.09
CA GLU A 48 11.51 -6.53 -14.29
C GLU A 48 12.10 -7.95 -14.41
N ALA A 49 12.64 -8.50 -13.31
CA ALA A 49 13.17 -9.86 -13.29
C ALA A 49 12.10 -10.90 -13.67
N MET A 50 10.89 -10.76 -13.10
CA MET A 50 9.78 -11.67 -13.43
C MET A 50 9.29 -11.47 -14.87
N ALA A 51 9.28 -10.24 -15.37
CA ALA A 51 8.95 -9.99 -16.76
C ALA A 51 9.94 -10.63 -17.75
N HIS A 52 11.20 -10.75 -17.38
CA HIS A 52 12.22 -11.49 -18.13
C HIS A 52 12.04 -13.01 -18.02
N GLN A 53 11.74 -13.51 -16.81
CA GLN A 53 11.51 -14.94 -16.59
C GLN A 53 10.26 -15.45 -17.33
N TYR A 54 9.23 -14.61 -17.46
CA TYR A 54 7.96 -14.92 -18.12
C TYR A 54 7.78 -14.07 -19.39
N PRO A 55 8.57 -14.27 -20.46
CA PRO A 55 8.46 -13.49 -21.67
C PRO A 55 7.09 -13.71 -22.33
N ARG A 56 6.47 -12.62 -22.83
CA ARG A 56 5.16 -12.63 -23.52
C ARG A 56 3.94 -12.92 -22.65
N ILE A 57 4.07 -13.28 -21.39
CA ILE A 57 2.94 -13.52 -20.47
C ILE A 57 2.46 -12.19 -19.91
N LYS A 58 1.14 -12.03 -19.79
CA LYS A 58 0.55 -10.90 -19.09
C LYS A 58 0.79 -11.02 -17.59
N LEU A 59 1.13 -9.90 -16.96
CA LEU A 59 1.38 -9.78 -15.54
C LEU A 59 0.17 -9.18 -14.83
N ARG A 60 -0.08 -9.62 -13.63
CA ARG A 60 -0.96 -8.99 -12.66
C ARG A 60 -0.13 -8.69 -11.42
N LEU A 61 -0.29 -7.53 -10.86
CA LEU A 61 0.42 -7.09 -9.66
C LEU A 61 -0.57 -6.88 -8.54
N GLY A 62 -0.15 -7.06 -7.30
CA GLY A 62 -0.99 -6.68 -6.18
C GLY A 62 -0.35 -6.93 -4.83
N GLY A 63 -0.99 -6.39 -3.82
CA GLY A 63 -0.58 -6.54 -2.43
C GLY A 63 -1.56 -5.88 -1.48
N HIS A 64 -1.32 -6.05 -0.20
CA HIS A 64 -2.08 -5.46 0.88
C HIS A 64 -1.20 -4.45 1.64
N SER A 65 -1.78 -3.37 2.11
CA SER A 65 -1.07 -2.34 2.87
C SER A 65 0.09 -1.75 2.06
N LYS A 66 1.28 -1.61 2.61
CA LYS A 66 2.49 -1.24 1.86
C LYS A 66 2.65 -2.05 0.58
N GLY A 67 2.32 -3.35 0.59
CA GLY A 67 2.40 -4.21 -0.61
C GLY A 67 1.49 -3.73 -1.75
N GLY A 68 0.35 -3.12 -1.46
CA GLY A 68 -0.53 -2.47 -2.44
C GLY A 68 0.15 -1.27 -3.09
N ASN A 69 0.76 -0.38 -2.28
CA ASN A 69 1.56 0.74 -2.78
C ASN A 69 2.73 0.27 -3.65
N LEU A 70 3.47 -0.77 -3.19
CA LEU A 70 4.58 -1.35 -3.95
C LEU A 70 4.14 -1.92 -5.31
N ALA A 71 2.96 -2.54 -5.38
CA ALA A 71 2.41 -3.07 -6.61
C ALA A 71 2.11 -1.98 -7.63
N VAL A 72 1.46 -0.90 -7.19
CA VAL A 72 1.20 0.27 -8.05
C VAL A 72 2.50 0.94 -8.47
N TRP A 73 3.40 1.22 -7.52
CA TRP A 73 4.72 1.81 -7.81
C TRP A 73 5.49 1.00 -8.84
N ALA A 74 5.58 -0.32 -8.67
CA ALA A 74 6.26 -1.19 -9.62
C ALA A 74 5.62 -1.14 -11.01
N GLY A 75 4.28 -1.11 -11.09
CA GLY A 75 3.55 -0.95 -12.35
C GLY A 75 3.80 0.40 -13.04
N VAL A 76 3.95 1.47 -12.27
CA VAL A 76 4.22 2.81 -12.80
C VAL A 76 5.67 2.95 -13.25
N PHE A 77 6.63 2.47 -12.47
CA PHE A 77 8.06 2.75 -12.68
C PHE A 77 8.83 1.68 -13.45
N CYS A 78 8.26 0.49 -13.69
CA CYS A 78 8.87 -0.49 -14.57
C CYS A 78 9.01 0.04 -16.02
N PRO A 79 9.89 -0.55 -16.85
CA PRO A 79 10.03 -0.18 -18.26
C PRO A 79 8.70 -0.23 -19.00
N THR A 80 8.49 0.69 -19.93
CA THR A 80 7.24 0.79 -20.71
C THR A 80 6.85 -0.52 -21.39
N ALA A 81 7.82 -1.29 -21.87
CA ALA A 81 7.56 -2.60 -22.47
C ALA A 81 6.96 -3.60 -21.47
N VAL A 82 7.39 -3.55 -20.21
CA VAL A 82 6.84 -4.36 -19.11
C VAL A 82 5.45 -3.82 -18.72
N GLN A 83 5.31 -2.50 -18.55
CA GLN A 83 4.05 -1.86 -18.18
C GLN A 83 2.92 -2.22 -19.16
N ARG A 84 3.19 -2.31 -20.46
CA ARG A 84 2.21 -2.72 -21.48
C ARG A 84 1.69 -4.15 -21.29
N ARG A 85 2.43 -4.99 -20.60
CA ARG A 85 2.07 -6.39 -20.28
C ARG A 85 1.29 -6.51 -18.99
N ILE A 86 1.24 -5.46 -18.16
CA ILE A 86 0.45 -5.46 -16.93
C ILE A 86 -1.03 -5.38 -17.29
N ALA A 87 -1.77 -6.43 -16.96
CA ALA A 87 -3.21 -6.53 -17.22
C ALA A 87 -4.03 -5.81 -16.15
N ALA A 88 -3.60 -5.89 -14.89
CA ALA A 88 -4.25 -5.23 -13.75
C ALA A 88 -3.29 -5.11 -12.57
N VAL A 89 -3.56 -4.14 -11.69
CA VAL A 89 -2.85 -3.93 -10.42
C VAL A 89 -3.89 -3.80 -9.31
N TRP A 90 -3.73 -4.53 -8.22
CA TRP A 90 -4.61 -4.44 -7.04
C TRP A 90 -3.88 -3.83 -5.85
N SER A 91 -4.38 -2.71 -5.35
CA SER A 91 -4.00 -2.10 -4.08
C SER A 91 -5.08 -2.39 -3.05
N ASN A 92 -4.80 -3.30 -2.13
CA ASN A 92 -5.74 -3.65 -1.07
C ASN A 92 -5.39 -2.87 0.19
N ASP A 93 -6.12 -1.79 0.45
CA ASP A 93 -5.93 -0.86 1.57
C ASP A 93 -4.48 -0.34 1.70
N GLY A 94 -3.83 -0.14 0.53
CA GLY A 94 -2.50 0.45 0.46
C GLY A 94 -2.56 1.97 0.43
N PRO A 95 -1.57 2.67 1.02
CA PRO A 95 -1.50 4.13 0.93
C PRO A 95 -1.32 4.58 -0.52
N GLY A 96 -1.89 5.74 -0.84
CA GLY A 96 -1.79 6.38 -2.16
C GLY A 96 -0.41 6.98 -2.45
N PHE A 97 -0.38 8.03 -3.25
CA PHE A 97 0.85 8.68 -3.72
C PHE A 97 0.74 10.20 -3.60
N HIS A 98 1.87 10.88 -3.70
CA HIS A 98 1.92 12.33 -3.84
C HIS A 98 1.49 12.76 -5.26
N ASP A 99 0.93 13.96 -5.39
CA ASP A 99 0.39 14.50 -6.65
C ASP A 99 1.38 14.51 -7.81
N ASP A 100 2.68 14.70 -7.52
CA ASP A 100 3.74 14.67 -8.51
C ASP A 100 3.91 13.27 -9.16
N ILE A 101 3.54 12.21 -8.45
CA ILE A 101 3.53 10.83 -8.97
C ILE A 101 2.26 10.56 -9.77
N LEU A 102 1.10 10.99 -9.26
CA LEU A 102 -0.19 10.79 -9.92
C LEU A 102 -0.22 11.48 -11.29
N SER A 103 0.34 12.67 -11.39
CA SER A 103 0.40 13.45 -12.63
C SER A 103 1.38 12.90 -13.70
N LEU A 104 2.18 11.88 -13.37
CA LEU A 104 3.12 11.31 -14.34
C LEU A 104 2.40 10.61 -15.50
N PRO A 105 2.82 10.82 -16.76
CA PRO A 105 2.23 10.15 -17.92
C PRO A 105 2.25 8.61 -17.82
N ARG A 106 3.20 8.05 -17.08
CA ARG A 106 3.29 6.61 -16.83
C ARG A 106 2.24 6.11 -15.81
N HIS A 107 1.87 6.94 -14.82
CA HIS A 107 0.78 6.65 -13.91
C HIS A 107 -0.56 6.72 -14.65
N ILE A 108 -0.83 7.82 -15.35
CA ILE A 108 -2.05 8.04 -16.14
C ILE A 108 -2.31 6.87 -17.12
N ARG A 109 -1.27 6.36 -17.79
CA ARG A 109 -1.41 5.19 -18.66
C ARG A 109 -1.79 3.90 -17.94
N LEU A 110 -1.51 3.80 -16.65
CA LEU A 110 -1.79 2.62 -15.85
C LEU A 110 -3.12 2.74 -15.08
N ALA A 111 -3.60 3.95 -14.83
CA ALA A 111 -4.72 4.27 -13.94
C ALA A 111 -5.97 3.39 -14.16
N GLU A 112 -6.42 3.21 -15.40
CA GLU A 112 -7.59 2.37 -15.72
C GLU A 112 -7.41 0.88 -15.36
N ARG A 113 -6.18 0.46 -15.06
CA ARG A 113 -5.83 -0.92 -14.68
C ARG A 113 -5.51 -1.06 -13.19
N ILE A 114 -5.55 0.04 -12.45
CA ILE A 114 -5.40 0.03 -11.00
C ILE A 114 -6.77 -0.20 -10.37
N HIS A 115 -6.84 -1.13 -9.46
CA HIS A 115 -8.03 -1.47 -8.68
C HIS A 115 -7.71 -1.29 -7.20
N THR A 116 -8.15 -0.17 -6.65
CA THR A 116 -7.99 0.13 -5.22
C THR A 116 -9.22 -0.36 -4.45
N ILE A 117 -8.98 -1.18 -3.44
CA ILE A 117 -10.02 -1.75 -2.56
C ILE A 117 -9.71 -1.29 -1.14
N VAL A 118 -10.70 -0.68 -0.49
CA VAL A 118 -10.56 -0.18 0.88
C VAL A 118 -11.75 -0.63 1.75
N PRO A 119 -11.55 -0.95 3.04
CA PRO A 119 -12.67 -1.20 3.94
C PRO A 119 -13.40 0.10 4.27
N LYS A 120 -14.64 -0.01 4.77
CA LYS A 120 -15.51 1.14 5.07
C LYS A 120 -14.95 2.14 6.09
N SER A 121 -14.03 1.70 6.95
CA SER A 121 -13.33 2.53 7.94
C SER A 121 -11.82 2.54 7.68
N SER A 122 -11.42 2.53 6.41
CA SER A 122 -10.01 2.62 6.04
C SER A 122 -9.39 3.90 6.60
N VAL A 123 -8.20 3.73 7.18
CA VAL A 123 -7.30 4.82 7.55
C VAL A 123 -6.05 4.75 6.69
N VAL A 124 -5.44 3.57 6.57
CA VAL A 124 -4.19 3.36 5.80
C VAL A 124 -4.40 3.62 4.31
N GLY A 125 -5.44 3.01 3.72
CA GLY A 125 -5.76 3.18 2.30
C GLY A 125 -6.28 4.57 1.94
N MET A 126 -6.58 5.41 2.94
CA MET A 126 -6.93 6.81 2.73
C MET A 126 -5.75 7.78 2.92
N LEU A 127 -4.59 7.27 3.34
CA LEU A 127 -3.37 8.08 3.42
C LEU A 127 -2.86 8.41 2.02
N LEU A 128 -2.49 9.68 1.79
CA LEU A 128 -2.10 10.22 0.50
C LEU A 128 -3.24 10.20 -0.54
N GLU A 129 -2.95 10.57 -1.79
CA GLU A 129 -3.97 10.71 -2.81
C GLU A 129 -4.10 9.47 -3.69
N HIS A 130 -5.31 9.25 -4.20
CA HIS A 130 -5.65 8.28 -5.22
C HIS A 130 -6.33 9.01 -6.37
N GLU A 131 -5.92 8.76 -7.60
CA GLU A 131 -6.57 9.32 -8.80
C GLU A 131 -7.67 8.38 -9.30
N GLU A 132 -7.53 7.07 -9.05
CA GLU A 132 -8.48 6.05 -9.46
C GLU A 132 -9.67 5.95 -8.49
N ASP A 133 -10.82 5.54 -9.02
CA ASP A 133 -11.98 5.16 -8.21
C ASP A 133 -11.65 3.94 -7.33
N TYR A 134 -11.98 4.02 -6.04
CA TYR A 134 -11.79 2.89 -5.13
C TYR A 134 -13.09 2.15 -4.86
N THR A 135 -12.98 0.84 -4.66
CA THR A 135 -14.09 -0.02 -4.23
C THR A 135 -14.10 -0.13 -2.72
N VAL A 136 -15.20 0.29 -2.09
CA VAL A 136 -15.40 0.12 -0.64
C VAL A 136 -15.98 -1.24 -0.34
N VAL A 137 -15.39 -1.94 0.64
CA VAL A 137 -15.85 -3.26 1.07
C VAL A 137 -16.25 -3.27 2.54
N ASP A 138 -17.17 -4.17 2.88
CA ASP A 138 -17.57 -4.40 4.27
C ASP A 138 -16.53 -5.27 4.99
N SER A 139 -16.49 -5.15 6.33
CA SER A 139 -15.61 -5.92 7.19
C SER A 139 -16.34 -6.34 8.46
N ASN A 140 -15.98 -7.50 8.96
CA ASN A 140 -16.47 -8.04 10.24
C ASN A 140 -15.81 -7.39 11.47
N GLN A 141 -14.76 -6.58 11.24
CA GLN A 141 -14.05 -5.82 12.26
C GLN A 141 -14.50 -4.35 12.30
N GLN A 142 -13.98 -3.57 13.25
CA GLN A 142 -14.27 -2.16 13.43
C GLN A 142 -13.00 -1.30 13.48
N GLY A 143 -13.11 -0.03 13.08
CA GLY A 143 -12.02 0.94 13.13
C GLY A 143 -10.77 0.44 12.39
N LEU A 144 -9.60 0.66 12.96
CA LEU A 144 -8.31 0.27 12.38
C LEU A 144 -8.16 -1.24 12.15
N MET A 145 -8.89 -2.08 12.90
CA MET A 145 -8.84 -3.53 12.72
C MET A 145 -9.42 -3.99 11.38
N GLN A 146 -10.16 -3.14 10.67
CA GLN A 146 -10.62 -3.40 9.31
C GLN A 146 -9.49 -3.41 8.28
N HIS A 147 -8.30 -2.90 8.64
CA HIS A 147 -7.11 -3.00 7.81
C HIS A 147 -6.70 -4.45 7.52
N ASP A 148 -7.01 -5.38 8.42
CA ASP A 148 -6.83 -6.81 8.17
C ASP A 148 -7.78 -7.28 7.04
N CYS A 149 -7.24 -7.56 5.86
CA CYS A 149 -8.01 -7.99 4.70
C CYS A 149 -8.71 -9.35 4.89
N PHE A 150 -8.29 -10.17 5.86
CA PHE A 150 -8.98 -11.42 6.21
C PHE A 150 -10.29 -11.17 6.97
N SER A 151 -10.50 -9.95 7.47
CA SER A 151 -11.76 -9.54 8.09
C SER A 151 -12.81 -9.06 7.08
N TRP A 152 -12.47 -8.93 5.80
CA TRP A 152 -13.36 -8.39 4.78
C TRP A 152 -14.44 -9.40 4.42
N ALA A 153 -15.69 -8.93 4.38
CA ALA A 153 -16.85 -9.79 4.15
C ALA A 153 -16.89 -10.28 2.70
N VAL A 154 -17.05 -11.59 2.55
CA VAL A 154 -17.14 -12.27 1.25
C VAL A 154 -18.50 -12.93 1.07
N LEU A 155 -19.11 -12.73 -0.08
CA LEU A 155 -20.34 -13.43 -0.51
C LEU A 155 -20.08 -14.16 -1.82
N GLY A 156 -20.05 -15.49 -1.76
CA GLY A 156 -19.67 -16.31 -2.90
C GLY A 156 -18.20 -16.07 -3.29
N ASN A 157 -17.97 -15.53 -4.48
CA ASN A 157 -16.64 -15.23 -5.02
C ASN A 157 -16.31 -13.73 -5.06
N ARG A 158 -17.01 -12.90 -4.29
CA ARG A 158 -16.89 -11.44 -4.32
C ARG A 158 -16.88 -10.87 -2.92
N PHE A 159 -16.17 -9.75 -2.73
CA PHE A 159 -16.33 -8.92 -1.55
C PHE A 159 -17.72 -8.26 -1.51
N VAL A 160 -18.28 -8.13 -0.31
CA VAL A 160 -19.49 -7.34 -0.09
C VAL A 160 -19.13 -5.86 -0.26
N ARG A 161 -19.64 -5.24 -1.33
CA ARG A 161 -19.35 -3.85 -1.67
C ARG A 161 -20.31 -2.89 -0.98
N LEU A 162 -19.80 -1.74 -0.58
CA LEU A 162 -20.54 -0.63 0.00
C LEU A 162 -20.47 0.60 -0.91
N HIS A 163 -21.43 1.51 -0.76
CA HIS A 163 -21.51 2.70 -1.61
C HIS A 163 -20.47 3.79 -1.25
N SER A 164 -19.99 3.82 -0.02
CA SER A 164 -19.02 4.83 0.43
C SER A 164 -18.31 4.43 1.71
N VAL A 165 -17.16 5.06 1.94
CA VAL A 165 -16.44 5.00 3.23
C VAL A 165 -17.28 5.63 4.34
N ALA A 166 -17.13 5.15 5.56
CA ALA A 166 -17.82 5.70 6.72
C ALA A 166 -17.44 7.19 6.94
N ARG A 167 -18.42 8.00 7.36
CA ARG A 167 -18.21 9.44 7.59
C ARG A 167 -17.05 9.71 8.57
N GLN A 168 -16.95 8.91 9.62
CA GLN A 168 -15.88 9.02 10.62
C GLN A 168 -14.49 8.80 10.00
N ALA A 169 -14.35 7.82 9.12
CA ALA A 169 -13.09 7.55 8.42
C ALA A 169 -12.66 8.75 7.56
N ARG A 170 -13.60 9.37 6.86
CA ARG A 170 -13.32 10.59 6.08
C ARG A 170 -12.88 11.78 6.92
N LEU A 171 -13.46 11.96 8.12
CA LEU A 171 -13.06 13.04 9.02
C LEU A 171 -11.63 12.79 9.56
N THR A 172 -11.35 11.57 10.01
CA THR A 172 -10.02 11.19 10.48
C THR A 172 -8.96 11.36 9.37
N ASP A 173 -9.29 10.98 8.14
CA ASP A 173 -8.42 11.18 6.99
C ASP A 173 -8.12 12.68 6.76
N GLN A 174 -9.15 13.53 6.76
CA GLN A 174 -8.97 14.97 6.59
C GLN A 174 -8.10 15.60 7.69
N GLU A 175 -8.28 15.17 8.94
CA GLU A 175 -7.46 15.64 10.06
C GLU A 175 -6.00 15.19 9.94
N LEU A 176 -5.75 13.91 9.59
CA LEU A 176 -4.42 13.37 9.37
C LEU A 176 -3.71 14.03 8.20
N ARG A 177 -4.40 14.20 7.07
CA ARG A 177 -3.85 14.92 5.90
C ARG A 177 -3.52 16.36 6.25
N GLY A 178 -4.42 17.08 6.92
CA GLY A 178 -4.19 18.45 7.34
C GLY A 178 -2.94 18.59 8.23
N TRP A 179 -2.75 17.65 9.14
CA TRP A 179 -1.56 17.62 9.99
C TRP A 179 -0.29 17.31 9.19
N VAL A 180 -0.31 16.27 8.35
CA VAL A 180 0.84 15.89 7.51
C VAL A 180 1.20 17.00 6.52
N GLN A 181 0.21 17.62 5.87
CA GLN A 181 0.44 18.71 4.92
C GLN A 181 0.96 20.00 5.59
N GLY A 182 0.63 20.21 6.86
CA GLY A 182 1.15 21.34 7.65
C GLY A 182 2.63 21.26 8.01
N LEU A 183 3.26 20.09 7.83
CA LEU A 183 4.68 19.86 8.11
C LEU A 183 5.51 19.91 6.83
N THR A 184 6.71 20.47 6.88
CA THR A 184 7.69 20.33 5.80
C THR A 184 8.18 18.89 5.70
N VAL A 185 8.78 18.51 4.57
CA VAL A 185 9.38 17.17 4.39
C VAL A 185 10.41 16.89 5.49
N GLU A 186 11.30 17.85 5.76
CA GLU A 186 12.30 17.73 6.81
C GLU A 186 11.68 17.56 8.22
N GLN A 187 10.58 18.25 8.51
CA GLN A 187 9.87 18.09 9.78
C GLN A 187 9.25 16.71 9.93
N ARG A 188 8.72 16.15 8.83
CA ARG A 188 8.18 14.79 8.82
C ARG A 188 9.26 13.74 9.02
N GLU A 189 10.38 13.86 8.30
CA GLU A 189 11.54 12.98 8.45
C GLU A 189 12.09 13.03 9.88
N ASN A 190 12.31 14.21 10.43
CA ASN A 190 12.79 14.39 11.81
C ASN A 190 11.81 13.82 12.84
N PHE A 191 10.50 13.96 12.62
CA PHE A 191 9.49 13.38 13.49
C PHE A 191 9.55 11.84 13.45
N VAL A 192 9.60 11.24 12.27
CA VAL A 192 9.72 9.78 12.09
C VAL A 192 11.00 9.27 12.76
N ASP A 193 12.14 9.90 12.47
CA ASP A 193 13.42 9.50 13.06
C ASP A 193 13.41 9.57 14.57
N SER A 194 12.94 10.68 15.14
CA SER A 194 12.88 10.87 16.59
C SER A 194 11.93 9.86 17.25
N ALA A 195 10.76 9.64 16.67
CA ALA A 195 9.79 8.67 17.19
C ALA A 195 10.37 7.24 17.20
N PHE A 196 10.99 6.82 16.10
CA PHE A 196 11.58 5.48 16.00
C PHE A 196 12.85 5.33 16.85
N GLN A 197 13.67 6.38 17.03
CA GLN A 197 14.78 6.35 17.99
C GLN A 197 14.31 6.09 19.43
N VAL A 198 13.20 6.70 19.84
CA VAL A 198 12.61 6.44 21.17
C VAL A 198 12.13 5.00 21.29
N LEU A 199 11.47 4.46 20.24
CA LEU A 199 11.01 3.07 20.24
C LEU A 199 12.19 2.07 20.25
N GLU A 200 13.22 2.31 19.46
CA GLU A 200 14.44 1.49 19.40
C GLU A 200 15.24 1.54 20.73
N ALA A 201 15.23 2.68 21.43
CA ALA A 201 15.90 2.85 22.72
C ALA A 201 15.30 1.96 23.83
N SER A 202 14.06 1.48 23.68
CA SER A 202 13.46 0.49 24.55
C SER A 202 14.06 -0.91 24.40
N GLY A 203 14.86 -1.16 23.35
CA GLY A 203 15.38 -2.48 22.99
C GLY A 203 14.41 -3.35 22.20
N ALA A 204 13.19 -2.87 21.92
CA ALA A 204 12.22 -3.56 21.08
C ALA A 204 12.68 -3.61 19.64
N GLN A 205 12.46 -4.73 18.96
CA GLN A 205 12.71 -4.90 17.53
C GLN A 205 11.40 -4.95 16.73
N THR A 206 10.28 -5.23 17.42
CA THR A 206 8.94 -5.36 16.85
C THR A 206 7.91 -4.56 17.65
N LEU A 207 6.75 -4.28 17.05
CA LEU A 207 5.63 -3.68 17.77
C LEU A 207 5.06 -4.63 18.84
N THR A 208 5.17 -5.94 18.63
CA THR A 208 4.75 -6.95 19.60
C THR A 208 5.61 -6.86 20.87
N ASP A 209 6.91 -6.62 20.76
CA ASP A 209 7.81 -6.43 21.92
C ASP A 209 7.36 -5.23 22.77
N LEU A 210 6.98 -4.11 22.15
CA LEU A 210 6.50 -2.92 22.86
C LEU A 210 5.21 -3.19 23.65
N LYS A 211 4.31 -4.03 23.14
CA LYS A 211 3.09 -4.41 23.85
C LYS A 211 3.40 -5.29 25.05
N ALA A 212 4.36 -6.20 24.95
CA ALA A 212 4.74 -7.10 26.03
C ALA A 212 5.32 -6.36 27.25
N ASP A 213 6.05 -5.25 27.04
CA ASP A 213 6.64 -4.45 28.11
C ASP A 213 5.65 -3.48 28.77
N SER A 214 4.52 -3.19 28.13
CA SER A 214 3.46 -2.33 28.69
C SER A 214 2.63 -3.02 29.79
N PHE A 215 2.83 -4.31 30.03
CA PHE A 215 2.12 -5.11 31.03
C PHE A 215 3.03 -5.58 32.19
N LYS A 216 4.24 -5.05 32.30
CA LYS A 216 5.12 -5.21 33.47
C LYS A 216 5.16 -3.92 34.28
#